data_7fb05e61d8ae964286527d7ff9283feb
#
_entry.id   7fb05e61d8ae964286527d7ff9283feb
#
_cell.length_a   1.000
_cell.length_b   1.000
_cell.length_c   1.000
_cell.angle_alpha   90.00
_cell.angle_beta   90.00
_cell.angle_gamma   90.00
#
_symmetry.space_group_name_H-M   'P 1'
#
loop_
_entity.id
_entity.type
_entity.pdbx_description
1 polymer ?
#
loop_
_entity_poly.entity_id
_entity_poly.type
_entity_poly.pdbx_seq_one_letter_code
_entity_poly.pdbx_strand_id
1 'polypeptide(L)'
;MNILIDFIPFQHPHGVGGALSFAKAVYDRLLERVPDGVKIFGVFDSNGDFGKQYDYNSYAIDNNITLLDISVNSISEMVKKNSISVFFIAFGQFYSNYELSGITCKIIMFIHDIFDVERNDNKIDLSLHDKYTESFWEWTKRVANVCLGRNSYKARQRYKNVIELFASPNTISFTVSNYSVNALKYYFPQIKKEIFVCYSPMRNIVRNDYVEERILMEFLKKGKPYLFMIAANRIYKNASILMKVMKSIFSERNDIFLLTLNYGKTIDDRHIDIKYLSDSDLMIAYQHATALVFPSLFEGFGYPPSEAITSGTPVIASNVTSIPEILGDAGIYFSPYYPADLYRAINVLLANNDSLKDRMAKRSSEILSKQQSDLEHLIDIILNDI
;
A
#
# COMPACT_ATOMS: atom_id res chain seq x y z
N MET A 1 0.77 26.71 -18.74
CA MET A 1 1.45 25.72 -17.89
C MET A 1 1.09 24.33 -18.34
N ASN A 2 2.03 23.36 -18.27
CA ASN A 2 1.77 21.97 -18.59
C ASN A 2 2.22 21.09 -17.43
N ILE A 3 1.47 20.04 -17.14
CA ILE A 3 1.75 19.12 -16.04
C ILE A 3 2.10 17.76 -16.62
N LEU A 4 3.17 17.14 -16.11
CA LEU A 4 3.53 15.76 -16.39
C LEU A 4 3.18 14.90 -15.16
N ILE A 5 2.44 13.83 -15.36
CA ILE A 5 2.09 12.87 -14.31
C ILE A 5 2.64 11.48 -14.64
N ASP A 6 2.83 10.69 -13.62
CA ASP A 6 3.48 9.38 -13.65
C ASP A 6 2.48 8.25 -13.97
N PHE A 7 2.60 7.63 -15.15
CA PHE A 7 1.80 6.48 -15.56
C PHE A 7 2.50 5.12 -15.30
N ILE A 8 3.76 5.14 -14.84
CA ILE A 8 4.50 3.91 -14.52
C ILE A 8 3.78 3.04 -13.46
N PRO A 9 3.13 3.60 -12.40
CA PRO A 9 2.34 2.80 -11.46
C PRO A 9 1.21 1.99 -12.10
N PHE A 10 0.63 2.49 -13.19
CA PHE A 10 -0.44 1.81 -13.93
C PHE A 10 0.06 0.61 -14.74
N GLN A 11 1.33 0.61 -15.09
CA GLN A 11 1.98 -0.43 -15.87
C GLN A 11 2.57 -1.55 -14.99
N HIS A 12 2.88 -1.28 -13.72
CA HIS A 12 3.63 -2.20 -12.88
C HIS A 12 2.78 -3.41 -12.44
N PRO A 13 3.26 -4.67 -12.59
CA PRO A 13 2.50 -5.88 -12.25
C PRO A 13 2.14 -5.99 -10.77
N HIS A 14 2.89 -5.30 -9.90
CA HIS A 14 2.57 -5.13 -8.48
C HIS A 14 1.76 -3.85 -8.21
N GLY A 15 1.42 -3.07 -9.22
CA GLY A 15 0.61 -1.85 -9.15
C GLY A 15 -0.88 -2.10 -8.84
N VAL A 16 -1.32 -3.36 -8.88
CA VAL A 16 -2.64 -3.76 -8.37
C VAL A 16 -2.58 -3.73 -6.84
N GLY A 17 -3.06 -2.65 -6.26
CA GLY A 17 -3.02 -2.43 -4.81
C GLY A 17 -2.85 -0.95 -4.49
N GLY A 18 -2.25 -0.65 -3.34
CA GLY A 18 -2.13 0.70 -2.82
C GLY A 18 -1.48 1.72 -3.77
N ALA A 19 -0.49 1.32 -4.59
CA ALA A 19 0.19 2.21 -5.52
C ALA A 19 -0.74 2.74 -6.63
N LEU A 20 -1.43 1.84 -7.31
CA LEU A 20 -2.39 2.21 -8.35
C LEU A 20 -3.53 3.05 -7.75
N SER A 21 -4.06 2.62 -6.60
CA SER A 21 -5.17 3.32 -5.94
C SER A 21 -4.79 4.74 -5.52
N PHE A 22 -3.57 4.92 -4.99
CA PHE A 22 -3.03 6.25 -4.65
C PHE A 22 -2.92 7.13 -5.90
N ALA A 23 -2.22 6.65 -6.94
CA ALA A 23 -1.99 7.43 -8.15
C ALA A 23 -3.33 7.84 -8.79
N LYS A 24 -4.26 6.88 -8.93
CA LYS A 24 -5.58 7.15 -9.51
C LYS A 24 -6.37 8.18 -8.70
N ALA A 25 -6.43 8.06 -7.38
CA ALA A 25 -7.16 9.02 -6.54
C ALA A 25 -6.60 10.45 -6.67
N VAL A 26 -5.27 10.59 -6.74
CA VAL A 26 -4.64 11.91 -6.93
C VAL A 26 -4.93 12.45 -8.34
N TYR A 27 -4.83 11.59 -9.38
CA TYR A 27 -5.04 12.04 -10.76
C TYR A 27 -6.50 12.40 -11.02
N ASP A 28 -7.46 11.59 -10.56
CA ASP A 28 -8.88 11.90 -10.67
C ASP A 28 -9.17 13.27 -10.03
N ARG A 29 -8.64 13.52 -8.82
CA ARG A 29 -8.84 14.79 -8.13
C ARG A 29 -8.12 15.96 -8.81
N LEU A 30 -6.94 15.76 -9.35
CA LEU A 30 -6.22 16.77 -10.15
C LEU A 30 -7.03 17.16 -11.39
N LEU A 31 -7.54 16.16 -12.12
CA LEU A 31 -8.32 16.38 -13.35
C LEU A 31 -9.62 17.16 -13.10
N GLU A 32 -10.25 16.96 -11.93
CA GLU A 32 -11.44 17.74 -11.52
C GLU A 32 -11.14 19.23 -11.26
N ARG A 33 -9.88 19.56 -10.91
CA ARG A 33 -9.49 20.91 -10.46
C ARG A 33 -8.55 21.64 -11.41
N VAL A 34 -8.02 20.97 -12.42
CA VAL A 34 -7.10 21.60 -13.36
C VAL A 34 -7.80 22.73 -14.14
N PRO A 35 -7.23 23.95 -14.21
CA PRO A 35 -7.84 25.07 -14.93
C PRO A 35 -7.86 24.85 -16.44
N ASP A 36 -8.80 25.52 -17.11
CA ASP A 36 -8.89 25.53 -18.58
C ASP A 36 -7.56 25.99 -19.20
N GLY A 37 -7.15 25.31 -20.29
CA GLY A 37 -5.94 25.62 -21.04
C GLY A 37 -4.65 24.98 -20.49
N VAL A 38 -4.67 24.33 -19.34
CA VAL A 38 -3.57 23.51 -18.83
C VAL A 38 -3.61 22.15 -19.52
N LYS A 39 -2.46 21.73 -20.10
CA LYS A 39 -2.33 20.41 -20.70
C LYS A 39 -1.69 19.43 -19.72
N ILE A 40 -2.25 18.23 -19.68
CA ILE A 40 -1.72 17.11 -18.88
C ILE A 40 -1.08 16.09 -19.81
N PHE A 41 0.12 15.67 -19.42
CA PHE A 41 0.90 14.63 -20.07
C PHE A 41 1.10 13.48 -19.11
N GLY A 42 1.11 12.23 -19.61
CA GLY A 42 1.40 11.04 -18.83
C GLY A 42 2.68 10.37 -19.30
N VAL A 43 3.66 10.17 -18.41
CA VAL A 43 4.88 9.42 -18.77
C VAL A 43 4.66 7.92 -18.57
N PHE A 44 4.96 7.12 -19.61
CA PHE A 44 4.89 5.67 -19.58
C PHE A 44 6.13 5.05 -20.24
N ASP A 45 6.30 3.74 -20.14
CA ASP A 45 7.41 2.99 -20.75
C ASP A 45 6.85 1.89 -21.67
N SER A 46 7.00 2.02 -22.98
CA SER A 46 6.54 1.01 -23.94
C SER A 46 7.37 -0.26 -23.93
N ASN A 47 8.62 -0.23 -23.42
CA ASN A 47 9.49 -1.40 -23.26
C ASN A 47 9.27 -2.14 -21.95
N GLY A 48 8.46 -1.58 -21.04
CA GLY A 48 8.12 -2.22 -19.80
C GLY A 48 7.21 -3.42 -20.03
N ASP A 49 7.69 -4.64 -19.77
CA ASP A 49 6.84 -5.84 -19.74
C ASP A 49 6.10 -5.91 -18.40
N PHE A 50 5.15 -5.05 -18.25
CA PHE A 50 4.46 -4.82 -16.99
C PHE A 50 3.15 -5.61 -16.83
N GLY A 51 2.88 -6.61 -17.63
CA GLY A 51 1.65 -7.41 -17.57
C GLY A 51 0.39 -6.52 -17.52
N LYS A 52 -0.42 -6.54 -18.56
CA LYS A 52 -1.59 -5.66 -18.77
C LYS A 52 -2.68 -5.85 -17.69
N GLN A 53 -2.55 -5.22 -16.54
CA GLN A 53 -3.56 -5.30 -15.48
C GLN A 53 -4.51 -4.08 -15.43
N TYR A 54 -4.09 -2.94 -15.98
CA TYR A 54 -4.91 -1.74 -16.04
C TYR A 54 -4.82 -1.12 -17.44
N ASP A 55 -5.96 -0.76 -18.00
CA ASP A 55 -6.02 -0.08 -19.30
C ASP A 55 -5.76 1.42 -19.12
N TYR A 56 -4.47 1.77 -18.96
CA TYR A 56 -4.04 3.16 -18.83
C TYR A 56 -4.23 3.96 -20.13
N ASN A 57 -4.31 3.30 -21.29
CA ASN A 57 -4.57 3.97 -22.57
C ASN A 57 -5.99 4.53 -22.61
N SER A 58 -6.99 3.72 -22.29
CA SER A 58 -8.37 4.18 -22.19
C SER A 58 -8.50 5.30 -21.15
N TYR A 59 -7.87 5.16 -19.98
CA TYR A 59 -7.86 6.22 -18.99
C TYR A 59 -7.26 7.54 -19.52
N ALA A 60 -6.15 7.47 -20.28
CA ALA A 60 -5.54 8.66 -20.88
C ALA A 60 -6.45 9.31 -21.94
N ILE A 61 -7.09 8.49 -22.79
CA ILE A 61 -8.01 8.99 -23.83
C ILE A 61 -9.23 9.66 -23.19
N ASP A 62 -9.88 9.01 -22.24
CA ASP A 62 -11.10 9.50 -21.56
C ASP A 62 -10.86 10.83 -20.83
N ASN A 63 -9.61 11.07 -20.38
CA ASN A 63 -9.22 12.27 -19.64
C ASN A 63 -8.39 13.26 -20.45
N ASN A 64 -8.28 13.08 -21.78
CA ASN A 64 -7.53 13.96 -22.68
C ASN A 64 -6.05 14.16 -22.27
N ILE A 65 -5.39 13.09 -21.80
CA ILE A 65 -3.99 13.07 -21.38
C ILE A 65 -3.12 12.62 -22.54
N THR A 66 -2.10 13.40 -22.88
CA THR A 66 -1.15 13.03 -23.94
C THR A 66 -0.04 12.14 -23.35
N LEU A 67 0.08 10.91 -23.84
CA LEU A 67 1.11 9.99 -23.38
C LEU A 67 2.48 10.28 -24.00
N LEU A 68 3.53 10.24 -23.20
CA LEU A 68 4.92 10.41 -23.55
C LEU A 68 5.73 9.17 -23.15
N ASP A 69 6.44 8.59 -24.12
CA ASP A 69 7.17 7.34 -23.95
C ASP A 69 8.61 7.58 -23.49
N ILE A 70 8.94 7.14 -22.26
CA ILE A 70 10.28 7.28 -21.68
C ILE A 70 11.33 6.38 -22.38
N SER A 71 10.89 5.35 -23.10
CA SER A 71 11.78 4.50 -23.89
C SER A 71 12.29 5.20 -25.17
N VAL A 72 11.59 6.26 -25.61
CA VAL A 72 11.92 7.00 -26.85
C VAL A 72 12.65 8.30 -26.54
N ASN A 73 12.23 9.02 -25.49
CA ASN A 73 12.82 10.31 -25.11
C ASN A 73 13.10 10.31 -23.60
N SER A 74 14.19 10.94 -23.19
CA SER A 74 14.45 11.15 -21.76
C SER A 74 13.42 12.09 -21.14
N ILE A 75 13.23 11.99 -19.81
CA ILE A 75 12.31 12.88 -19.07
C ILE A 75 12.72 14.35 -19.27
N SER A 76 14.01 14.65 -19.28
CA SER A 76 14.51 16.02 -19.47
C SER A 76 14.16 16.59 -20.86
N GLU A 77 14.19 15.77 -21.91
CA GLU A 77 13.74 16.15 -23.26
C GLU A 77 12.23 16.37 -23.31
N MET A 78 11.44 15.46 -22.71
CA MET A 78 10.00 15.60 -22.60
C MET A 78 9.61 16.90 -21.91
N VAL A 79 10.26 17.22 -20.80
CA VAL A 79 10.04 18.46 -20.04
C VAL A 79 10.28 19.68 -20.89
N LYS A 80 11.42 19.75 -21.61
CA LYS A 80 11.77 20.88 -22.47
C LYS A 80 10.83 21.01 -23.66
N LYS A 81 10.63 19.90 -24.41
CA LYS A 81 9.83 19.89 -25.65
C LYS A 81 8.37 20.27 -25.41
N ASN A 82 7.80 19.86 -24.30
CA ASN A 82 6.40 20.08 -23.98
C ASN A 82 6.18 21.24 -22.99
N SER A 83 7.22 22.02 -22.68
CA SER A 83 7.16 23.15 -21.73
C SER A 83 6.48 22.74 -20.40
N ILE A 84 6.90 21.61 -19.84
CA ILE A 84 6.37 21.09 -18.56
C ILE A 84 6.85 22.00 -17.44
N SER A 85 5.92 22.47 -16.63
CA SER A 85 6.19 23.30 -15.45
C SER A 85 6.29 22.46 -14.18
N VAL A 86 5.47 21.41 -14.07
CA VAL A 86 5.43 20.51 -12.90
C VAL A 86 5.48 19.07 -13.36
N PHE A 87 6.34 18.28 -12.72
CA PHE A 87 6.34 16.81 -12.85
C PHE A 87 5.93 16.18 -11.52
N PHE A 88 4.78 15.55 -11.50
CA PHE A 88 4.27 14.80 -10.35
C PHE A 88 4.62 13.33 -10.49
N ILE A 89 5.43 12.82 -9.54
CA ILE A 89 5.87 11.43 -9.45
C ILE A 89 5.16 10.77 -8.27
N ALA A 90 4.13 9.98 -8.56
CA ALA A 90 3.35 9.28 -7.55
C ALA A 90 4.14 8.17 -6.84
N PHE A 91 5.09 7.52 -7.55
CA PHE A 91 5.88 6.41 -7.02
C PHE A 91 7.35 6.50 -7.46
N GLY A 92 8.13 7.28 -6.74
CA GLY A 92 9.56 7.46 -7.03
C GLY A 92 10.36 6.16 -7.06
N GLN A 93 9.96 5.16 -6.26
CA GLN A 93 10.64 3.85 -6.23
C GLN A 93 10.71 3.17 -7.61
N PHE A 94 9.72 3.40 -8.48
CA PHE A 94 9.68 2.80 -9.81
C PHE A 94 10.68 3.42 -10.80
N TYR A 95 11.25 4.58 -10.46
CA TYR A 95 12.20 5.29 -11.30
C TYR A 95 13.66 4.90 -11.08
N SER A 96 13.95 3.88 -10.29
CA SER A 96 15.32 3.48 -9.95
C SER A 96 16.20 3.10 -11.15
N ASN A 97 15.61 2.72 -12.28
CA ASN A 97 16.30 2.31 -13.50
C ASN A 97 16.29 3.38 -14.60
N TYR A 98 15.68 4.55 -14.36
CA TYR A 98 15.57 5.60 -15.35
C TYR A 98 16.57 6.74 -15.11
N GLU A 99 16.92 7.46 -16.19
CA GLU A 99 17.74 8.66 -16.13
C GLU A 99 16.90 9.83 -15.59
N LEU A 100 17.30 10.36 -14.45
CA LEU A 100 16.60 11.43 -13.73
C LEU A 100 17.37 12.74 -13.71
N SER A 101 18.49 12.83 -14.41
CA SER A 101 19.30 14.04 -14.46
C SER A 101 18.74 15.09 -15.45
N GLY A 102 19.06 16.34 -15.23
CA GLY A 102 18.73 17.44 -16.16
C GLY A 102 17.23 17.82 -16.23
N ILE A 103 16.40 17.35 -15.30
CA ILE A 103 15.01 17.78 -15.18
C ILE A 103 14.97 19.20 -14.62
N THR A 104 14.39 20.14 -15.38
CA THR A 104 14.43 21.58 -15.06
C THR A 104 13.12 22.13 -14.48
N CYS A 105 12.04 21.37 -14.53
CA CYS A 105 10.75 21.77 -13.96
C CYS A 105 10.70 21.53 -12.44
N LYS A 106 9.67 22.06 -11.77
CA LYS A 106 9.34 21.71 -10.40
C LYS A 106 8.95 20.22 -10.33
N ILE A 107 9.45 19.51 -9.33
CA ILE A 107 9.14 18.10 -9.11
C ILE A 107 8.39 17.96 -7.79
N ILE A 108 7.30 17.22 -7.82
CA ILE A 108 6.58 16.79 -6.63
C ILE A 108 6.66 15.26 -6.61
N MET A 109 7.32 14.70 -5.60
CA MET A 109 7.70 13.29 -5.64
C MET A 109 7.38 12.57 -4.34
N PHE A 110 6.75 11.41 -4.48
CA PHE A 110 6.47 10.49 -3.38
C PHE A 110 7.47 9.34 -3.33
N ILE A 111 7.93 9.02 -2.13
CA ILE A 111 8.49 7.73 -1.77
C ILE A 111 7.61 7.16 -0.65
N HIS A 112 6.80 6.16 -0.95
CA HIS A 112 5.81 5.61 -0.01
C HIS A 112 6.47 4.83 1.12
N ASP A 113 7.49 4.06 0.79
CA ASP A 113 8.26 3.25 1.72
C ASP A 113 9.63 2.89 1.12
N ILE A 114 10.45 2.30 1.95
CA ILE A 114 11.76 1.76 1.57
C ILE A 114 11.88 0.30 2.02
N PHE A 115 10.81 -0.47 1.81
CA PHE A 115 10.66 -1.85 2.23
C PHE A 115 11.89 -2.71 1.95
N ASP A 116 12.43 -2.64 0.73
CA ASP A 116 13.61 -3.43 0.34
C ASP A 116 14.84 -3.13 1.20
N VAL A 117 15.01 -1.86 1.63
CA VAL A 117 16.13 -1.47 2.49
C VAL A 117 15.91 -1.96 3.92
N GLU A 118 14.75 -1.65 4.50
CA GLU A 118 14.43 -2.00 5.89
C GLU A 118 14.35 -3.51 6.10
N ARG A 119 13.75 -4.25 5.17
CA ARG A 119 13.64 -5.70 5.20
C ARG A 119 15.02 -6.35 5.31
N ASN A 120 15.98 -5.87 4.52
CA ASN A 120 17.32 -6.44 4.48
C ASN A 120 18.15 -6.07 5.71
N ASP A 121 18.07 -4.81 6.17
CA ASP A 121 18.82 -4.34 7.33
C ASP A 121 18.29 -4.98 8.64
N ASN A 122 16.98 -5.08 8.80
CA ASN A 122 16.35 -5.65 9.99
C ASN A 122 16.31 -7.18 9.99
N LYS A 123 16.87 -7.83 8.97
CA LYS A 123 16.92 -9.30 8.86
C LYS A 123 15.55 -9.97 9.05
N ILE A 124 14.49 -9.28 8.68
CA ILE A 124 13.10 -9.76 8.81
C ILE A 124 12.96 -11.12 8.14
N ASP A 125 13.67 -11.32 7.03
CA ASP A 125 13.69 -12.57 6.28
C ASP A 125 14.21 -13.78 7.06
N LEU A 126 14.98 -13.58 8.13
CA LEU A 126 15.49 -14.71 8.94
C LEU A 126 14.39 -15.35 9.78
N SER A 127 13.37 -14.58 10.17
CA SER A 127 12.23 -15.06 10.98
C SER A 127 11.11 -15.68 10.15
N LEU A 128 11.14 -15.47 8.83
CA LEU A 128 10.07 -15.84 7.91
C LEU A 128 10.45 -17.06 7.06
N HIS A 129 10.28 -18.25 7.59
CA HIS A 129 10.25 -19.44 6.77
C HIS A 129 8.81 -19.92 6.60
N ASP A 130 8.23 -19.69 5.44
CA ASP A 130 6.99 -20.35 5.07
C ASP A 130 7.30 -21.65 4.32
N LYS A 131 7.22 -22.77 5.04
CA LYS A 131 7.40 -24.14 4.48
C LYS A 131 6.50 -24.45 3.29
N TYR A 132 5.55 -23.57 2.99
CA TYR A 132 4.49 -23.83 2.02
C TYR A 132 4.66 -23.04 0.72
N THR A 133 5.42 -21.95 0.74
CA THR A 133 5.63 -21.09 -0.44
C THR A 133 7.06 -21.03 -0.91
N GLU A 134 8.02 -21.50 -0.11
CA GLU A 134 9.45 -21.41 -0.38
C GLU A 134 10.15 -22.75 -0.15
N SER A 135 10.99 -23.18 -1.10
CA SER A 135 11.85 -24.35 -0.91
C SER A 135 12.94 -24.09 0.13
N PHE A 136 13.41 -25.15 0.80
CA PHE A 136 14.51 -25.04 1.76
C PHE A 136 15.77 -24.39 1.17
N TRP A 137 16.07 -24.67 -0.11
CA TRP A 137 17.24 -24.10 -0.81
C TRP A 137 17.06 -22.60 -1.13
N GLU A 138 15.88 -22.15 -1.46
CA GLU A 138 15.58 -20.72 -1.65
C GLU A 138 15.69 -19.98 -0.34
N TRP A 139 15.13 -20.53 0.74
CA TRP A 139 15.28 -19.99 2.08
C TRP A 139 16.75 -19.87 2.51
N THR A 140 17.58 -20.95 2.33
CA THR A 140 18.99 -20.90 2.71
C THR A 140 19.79 -19.87 1.92
N LYS A 141 19.54 -19.74 0.60
CA LYS A 141 20.15 -18.69 -0.23
C LYS A 141 19.76 -17.29 0.25
N ARG A 142 18.47 -17.10 0.58
CA ARG A 142 17.97 -15.82 1.09
C ARG A 142 18.62 -15.47 2.42
N VAL A 143 18.66 -16.40 3.37
CA VAL A 143 19.31 -16.23 4.67
C VAL A 143 20.81 -15.90 4.51
N ALA A 144 21.53 -16.62 3.68
CA ALA A 144 22.94 -16.34 3.41
C ALA A 144 23.17 -14.93 2.86
N ASN A 145 22.34 -14.47 1.91
CA ASN A 145 22.43 -13.13 1.35
C ASN A 145 22.14 -12.03 2.40
N VAL A 146 21.18 -12.27 3.28
CA VAL A 146 20.86 -11.34 4.40
C VAL A 146 22.02 -11.30 5.40
N CYS A 147 22.57 -12.46 5.79
CA CYS A 147 23.69 -12.52 6.73
C CYS A 147 24.96 -11.84 6.19
N LEU A 148 25.17 -11.91 4.87
CA LEU A 148 26.31 -11.27 4.21
C LEU A 148 26.10 -9.78 3.91
N GLY A 149 24.92 -9.21 4.22
CA GLY A 149 24.59 -7.80 3.97
C GLY A 149 24.53 -7.40 2.48
N ARG A 150 24.64 -8.38 1.56
CA ARG A 150 24.70 -8.12 0.11
C ARG A 150 23.42 -7.47 -0.41
N ASN A 151 22.28 -7.88 0.12
CA ASN A 151 20.99 -7.39 -0.32
C ASN A 151 20.75 -5.94 0.16
N SER A 152 21.17 -5.59 1.37
CA SER A 152 21.06 -4.23 1.92
C SER A 152 21.86 -3.23 1.09
N TYR A 153 23.11 -3.53 0.78
CA TYR A 153 23.94 -2.67 -0.07
C TYR A 153 23.31 -2.47 -1.46
N LYS A 154 22.89 -3.58 -2.12
CA LYS A 154 22.23 -3.50 -3.44
C LYS A 154 20.93 -2.72 -3.41
N ALA A 155 20.12 -2.90 -2.36
CA ALA A 155 18.89 -2.15 -2.20
C ALA A 155 19.17 -0.64 -2.11
N ARG A 156 20.12 -0.23 -1.25
CA ARG A 156 20.50 1.20 -1.13
C ARG A 156 21.07 1.77 -2.44
N GLN A 157 21.88 1.00 -3.18
CA GLN A 157 22.41 1.44 -4.48
C GLN A 157 21.30 1.63 -5.51
N ARG A 158 20.27 0.76 -5.50
CA ARG A 158 19.10 0.91 -6.38
C ARG A 158 18.36 2.23 -6.15
N TYR A 159 18.26 2.67 -4.90
CA TYR A 159 17.60 3.92 -4.56
C TYR A 159 18.48 5.18 -4.79
N LYS A 160 19.76 5.05 -5.16
CA LYS A 160 20.69 6.18 -5.20
C LYS A 160 20.17 7.36 -6.03
N ASN A 161 19.87 7.14 -7.31
CA ASN A 161 19.40 8.20 -8.22
C ASN A 161 18.04 8.78 -7.78
N VAL A 162 17.16 7.92 -7.30
CA VAL A 162 15.83 8.29 -6.78
C VAL A 162 15.97 9.20 -5.55
N ILE A 163 16.84 8.85 -4.61
CA ILE A 163 17.08 9.64 -3.39
C ILE A 163 17.80 10.95 -3.72
N GLU A 164 18.72 10.98 -4.68
CA GLU A 164 19.37 12.22 -5.13
C GLU A 164 18.34 13.19 -5.69
N LEU A 165 17.41 12.72 -6.55
CA LEU A 165 16.31 13.55 -7.05
C LEU A 165 15.37 13.98 -5.93
N PHE A 166 14.96 13.03 -5.07
CA PHE A 166 14.06 13.29 -3.94
C PHE A 166 14.64 14.33 -2.96
N ALA A 167 15.95 14.32 -2.75
CA ALA A 167 16.66 15.27 -1.89
C ALA A 167 17.00 16.60 -2.59
N SER A 168 16.77 16.72 -3.90
CA SER A 168 17.17 17.91 -4.66
C SER A 168 16.35 19.16 -4.26
N PRO A 169 16.91 20.38 -4.38
CA PRO A 169 16.20 21.63 -4.04
C PRO A 169 14.93 21.85 -4.86
N ASN A 170 14.90 21.39 -6.11
CA ASN A 170 13.76 21.57 -7.03
C ASN A 170 12.63 20.55 -6.81
N THR A 171 12.78 19.62 -5.87
CA THR A 171 11.78 18.59 -5.56
C THR A 171 11.06 18.94 -4.27
N ILE A 172 9.74 18.94 -4.26
CA ILE A 172 8.94 18.88 -3.03
C ILE A 172 8.73 17.40 -2.71
N SER A 173 9.21 16.98 -1.55
CA SER A 173 9.32 15.57 -1.17
C SER A 173 8.19 15.16 -0.24
N PHE A 174 7.46 14.14 -0.64
CA PHE A 174 6.34 13.59 0.10
C PHE A 174 6.53 12.12 0.46
N THR A 175 5.88 11.72 1.55
CA THR A 175 5.66 10.32 1.93
C THR A 175 4.29 10.16 2.57
N VAL A 176 3.91 8.91 2.90
CA VAL A 176 2.54 8.57 3.29
C VAL A 176 2.31 8.42 4.80
N SER A 177 3.37 8.53 5.61
CA SER A 177 3.28 8.43 7.07
C SER A 177 4.49 9.08 7.75
N ASN A 178 4.35 9.47 9.03
CA ASN A 178 5.48 9.92 9.85
C ASN A 178 6.51 8.83 10.07
N TYR A 179 6.07 7.57 10.15
CA TYR A 179 6.98 6.44 10.16
C TYR A 179 7.91 6.46 8.94
N SER A 180 7.35 6.60 7.73
CA SER A 180 8.13 6.65 6.48
C SER A 180 9.07 7.85 6.42
N VAL A 181 8.70 9.02 6.99
CA VAL A 181 9.63 10.17 7.16
C VAL A 181 10.85 9.76 7.97
N ASN A 182 10.63 9.12 9.12
CA ASN A 182 11.70 8.71 10.01
C ASN A 182 12.59 7.63 9.36
N ALA A 183 11.99 6.67 8.68
CA ALA A 183 12.71 5.62 7.95
C ALA A 183 13.59 6.24 6.84
N LEU A 184 13.02 7.11 5.99
CA LEU A 184 13.77 7.80 4.93
C LEU A 184 14.96 8.58 5.50
N LYS A 185 14.78 9.35 6.56
CA LYS A 185 15.86 10.12 7.19
C LYS A 185 16.92 9.24 7.85
N TYR A 186 16.52 8.12 8.46
CA TYR A 186 17.44 7.18 9.10
C TYR A 186 18.32 6.44 8.09
N TYR A 187 17.69 5.89 7.04
CA TYR A 187 18.40 5.07 6.04
C TYR A 187 19.13 5.91 4.99
N PHE A 188 18.68 7.15 4.76
CA PHE A 188 19.24 8.10 3.80
C PHE A 188 19.51 9.47 4.44
N PRO A 189 20.51 9.56 5.33
CA PRO A 189 20.80 10.77 6.11
C PRO A 189 21.23 11.98 5.27
N GLN A 190 21.48 11.81 3.98
CA GLN A 190 21.70 12.91 3.01
C GLN A 190 20.43 13.72 2.74
N ILE A 191 19.24 13.21 3.02
CA ILE A 191 17.99 13.97 2.91
C ILE A 191 17.90 14.92 4.10
N LYS A 192 18.39 16.17 3.92
CA LYS A 192 18.42 17.20 4.98
C LYS A 192 17.17 18.08 5.00
N LYS A 193 16.43 18.11 3.90
CA LYS A 193 15.25 18.94 3.76
C LYS A 193 14.02 18.33 4.45
N GLU A 194 12.95 19.11 4.52
CA GLU A 194 11.65 18.65 4.99
C GLU A 194 11.07 17.61 4.04
N ILE A 195 10.40 16.62 4.60
CA ILE A 195 9.59 15.63 3.90
C ILE A 195 8.16 15.80 4.42
N PHE A 196 7.25 16.15 3.53
CA PHE A 196 5.84 16.33 3.87
C PHE A 196 5.12 14.98 3.96
N VAL A 197 4.19 14.88 4.90
CA VAL A 197 3.32 13.70 5.02
C VAL A 197 1.99 14.02 4.35
N CYS A 198 1.61 13.13 3.42
CA CYS A 198 0.28 13.12 2.82
C CYS A 198 -0.27 11.70 2.98
N TYR A 199 -1.28 11.53 3.83
CA TYR A 199 -1.92 10.24 4.02
C TYR A 199 -2.52 9.75 2.70
N SER A 200 -2.30 8.47 2.40
CA SER A 200 -2.83 7.89 1.17
C SER A 200 -4.35 8.05 1.11
N PRO A 201 -4.89 8.71 0.07
CA PRO A 201 -6.33 8.95 -0.03
C PRO A 201 -7.12 7.65 -0.09
N MET A 202 -8.34 7.65 0.41
CA MET A 202 -9.24 6.51 0.28
C MET A 202 -9.52 6.21 -1.19
N ARG A 203 -9.67 4.92 -1.50
CA ARG A 203 -10.09 4.51 -2.82
C ARG A 203 -11.53 4.97 -3.09
N ASN A 204 -11.76 5.53 -4.27
CA ASN A 204 -13.11 5.82 -4.71
C ASN A 204 -13.76 4.51 -5.21
N ILE A 205 -14.48 3.83 -4.32
CA ILE A 205 -15.09 2.52 -4.61
C ILE A 205 -16.56 2.72 -4.94
N VAL A 206 -16.96 2.33 -6.14
CA VAL A 206 -18.38 2.18 -6.48
C VAL A 206 -18.89 0.95 -5.73
N ARG A 207 -19.83 1.17 -4.82
CA ARG A 207 -20.43 0.09 -4.02
C ARG A 207 -21.59 -0.52 -4.74
N ASN A 208 -21.59 -1.84 -4.87
CA ASN A 208 -22.75 -2.61 -5.27
C ASN A 208 -23.52 -3.05 -4.03
N ASP A 209 -24.83 -3.15 -4.14
CA ASP A 209 -25.68 -3.68 -3.06
C ASP A 209 -25.75 -5.23 -3.06
N TYR A 210 -24.99 -5.87 -3.92
CA TYR A 210 -24.92 -7.32 -4.04
C TYR A 210 -23.46 -7.80 -4.12
N VAL A 211 -23.24 -9.06 -3.73
CA VAL A 211 -21.95 -9.74 -3.79
C VAL A 211 -21.82 -10.43 -5.16
N GLU A 212 -20.75 -10.16 -5.87
CA GLU A 212 -20.43 -10.76 -7.17
C GLU A 212 -19.73 -12.12 -7.02
N GLU A 213 -18.81 -12.23 -6.03
CA GLU A 213 -18.07 -13.47 -5.79
C GLU A 213 -18.95 -14.53 -5.13
N ARG A 214 -19.20 -15.62 -5.84
CA ARG A 214 -20.11 -16.69 -5.42
C ARG A 214 -19.73 -17.32 -4.08
N ILE A 215 -18.45 -17.59 -3.86
CA ILE A 215 -17.98 -18.23 -2.61
C ILE A 215 -18.25 -17.31 -1.42
N LEU A 216 -17.96 -16.00 -1.58
CA LEU A 216 -18.25 -15.01 -0.55
C LEU A 216 -19.76 -14.94 -0.27
N MET A 217 -20.57 -14.86 -1.31
CA MET A 217 -22.04 -14.80 -1.19
C MET A 217 -22.59 -16.01 -0.43
N GLU A 218 -22.18 -17.22 -0.82
CA GLU A 218 -22.62 -18.47 -0.16
C GLU A 218 -22.14 -18.55 1.30
N PHE A 219 -20.95 -18.02 1.58
CA PHE A 219 -20.42 -17.97 2.93
C PHE A 219 -21.19 -16.98 3.81
N LEU A 220 -21.41 -15.74 3.35
CA LEU A 220 -22.14 -14.72 4.12
C LEU A 220 -23.58 -15.12 4.43
N LYS A 221 -24.26 -15.87 3.53
CA LYS A 221 -25.61 -16.43 3.79
C LYS A 221 -25.66 -17.36 5.00
N LYS A 222 -24.54 -17.95 5.40
CA LYS A 222 -24.48 -18.82 6.60
C LYS A 222 -24.52 -18.02 7.90
N GLY A 223 -24.32 -16.68 7.86
CA GLY A 223 -24.35 -15.79 9.03
C GLY A 223 -23.33 -16.13 10.10
N LYS A 224 -22.19 -16.70 9.73
CA LYS A 224 -21.17 -17.14 10.68
C LYS A 224 -20.17 -16.03 10.96
N PRO A 225 -19.78 -15.78 12.22
CA PRO A 225 -18.74 -14.82 12.55
C PRO A 225 -17.38 -15.28 11.99
N TYR A 226 -16.59 -14.35 11.46
CA TYR A 226 -15.29 -14.69 10.90
C TYR A 226 -14.23 -13.61 11.12
N LEU A 227 -13.00 -14.06 11.25
CA LEU A 227 -11.81 -13.22 11.15
C LEU A 227 -11.42 -13.13 9.67
N PHE A 228 -10.99 -11.95 9.25
CA PHE A 228 -10.63 -11.67 7.87
C PHE A 228 -9.17 -11.32 7.73
N MET A 229 -8.48 -11.85 6.70
CA MET A 229 -7.12 -11.50 6.35
C MET A 229 -6.98 -11.34 4.85
N ILE A 230 -6.38 -10.25 4.38
CA ILE A 230 -6.14 -9.99 2.96
C ILE A 230 -4.68 -10.16 2.56
N ALA A 231 -4.44 -10.39 1.26
CA ALA A 231 -3.12 -10.55 0.66
C ALA A 231 -2.24 -11.58 1.39
N ALA A 232 -2.84 -12.70 1.80
CA ALA A 232 -2.22 -13.71 2.64
C ALA A 232 -1.06 -14.47 1.96
N ASN A 233 -0.90 -14.35 0.63
CA ASN A 233 0.20 -14.92 -0.15
C ASN A 233 1.52 -14.12 -0.03
N ARG A 234 1.48 -12.88 0.43
CA ARG A 234 2.69 -12.06 0.55
C ARG A 234 3.41 -12.37 1.86
N ILE A 235 4.68 -12.78 1.78
CA ILE A 235 5.49 -13.23 2.93
C ILE A 235 5.47 -12.20 4.07
N TYR A 236 5.66 -10.91 3.76
CA TYR A 236 5.67 -9.85 4.78
C TYR A 236 4.32 -9.59 5.45
N LYS A 237 3.22 -10.09 4.89
CA LYS A 237 1.90 -10.07 5.55
C LYS A 237 1.79 -11.11 6.66
N ASN A 238 2.77 -12.03 6.78
CA ASN A 238 2.94 -12.94 7.90
C ASN A 238 1.71 -13.82 8.20
N ALA A 239 1.06 -14.34 7.16
CA ALA A 239 -0.09 -15.22 7.31
C ALA A 239 0.22 -16.46 8.18
N SER A 240 1.47 -16.90 8.21
CA SER A 240 1.91 -18.07 8.97
C SER A 240 1.62 -17.97 10.47
N ILE A 241 1.78 -16.78 11.07
CA ILE A 241 1.46 -16.59 12.50
C ILE A 241 -0.06 -16.74 12.75
N LEU A 242 -0.89 -16.18 11.87
CA LEU A 242 -2.34 -16.34 11.98
C LEU A 242 -2.76 -17.79 11.80
N MET A 243 -2.24 -18.50 10.80
CA MET A 243 -2.57 -19.90 10.57
C MET A 243 -2.19 -20.78 11.76
N LYS A 244 -1.06 -20.50 12.42
CA LYS A 244 -0.62 -21.19 13.64
C LYS A 244 -1.61 -20.97 14.79
N VAL A 245 -2.03 -19.71 15.01
CA VAL A 245 -2.96 -19.35 16.09
C VAL A 245 -4.37 -19.89 15.80
N MET A 246 -4.83 -19.82 14.55
CA MET A 246 -6.16 -20.31 14.20
C MET A 246 -6.32 -21.82 14.39
N LYS A 247 -5.27 -22.62 14.24
CA LYS A 247 -5.30 -24.05 14.58
C LYS A 247 -5.64 -24.29 16.05
N SER A 248 -5.10 -23.49 16.97
CA SER A 248 -5.44 -23.58 18.40
C SER A 248 -6.87 -23.11 18.64
N ILE A 249 -7.28 -21.97 18.06
CA ILE A 249 -8.64 -21.46 18.20
C ILE A 249 -9.67 -22.45 17.66
N PHE A 250 -9.42 -23.09 16.53
CA PHE A 250 -10.31 -24.09 15.95
C PHE A 250 -10.40 -25.37 16.79
N SER A 251 -9.38 -25.70 17.57
CA SER A 251 -9.45 -26.83 18.52
C SER A 251 -10.28 -26.52 19.76
N GLU A 252 -10.45 -25.27 20.12
CA GLU A 252 -11.15 -24.82 21.34
C GLU A 252 -12.59 -24.36 21.07
N ARG A 253 -12.89 -23.89 19.86
CA ARG A 253 -14.15 -23.23 19.47
C ARG A 253 -14.63 -23.69 18.10
N ASN A 254 -15.96 -23.83 17.97
CA ASN A 254 -16.60 -24.22 16.70
C ASN A 254 -17.42 -23.08 16.05
N ASP A 255 -17.46 -21.92 16.67
CA ASP A 255 -18.36 -20.82 16.33
C ASP A 255 -17.69 -19.71 15.48
N ILE A 256 -16.38 -19.79 15.24
CA ILE A 256 -15.63 -18.78 14.45
C ILE A 256 -15.05 -19.37 13.17
N PHE A 257 -15.04 -18.57 12.12
CA PHE A 257 -14.47 -18.90 10.82
C PHE A 257 -13.26 -18.01 10.50
N LEU A 258 -12.47 -18.40 9.51
CA LEU A 258 -11.41 -17.61 8.93
C LEU A 258 -11.69 -17.42 7.43
N LEU A 259 -11.70 -16.18 6.96
CA LEU A 259 -11.71 -15.84 5.56
C LEU A 259 -10.35 -15.24 5.18
N THR A 260 -9.70 -15.80 4.18
CA THR A 260 -8.45 -15.24 3.65
C THR A 260 -8.59 -14.89 2.17
N LEU A 261 -7.80 -13.90 1.73
CA LEU A 261 -7.62 -13.64 0.31
C LEU A 261 -6.24 -14.08 -0.15
N ASN A 262 -6.25 -15.02 -1.10
CA ASN A 262 -5.06 -15.47 -1.82
C ASN A 262 -4.00 -16.14 -0.93
N TYR A 263 -4.41 -16.97 0.03
CA TYR A 263 -3.49 -17.80 0.80
C TYR A 263 -3.07 -19.07 0.02
N GLY A 264 -3.97 -19.57 -0.85
CA GLY A 264 -3.73 -20.67 -1.77
C GLY A 264 -4.05 -22.07 -1.19
N LYS A 265 -4.53 -22.15 0.05
CA LYS A 265 -4.95 -23.41 0.70
C LYS A 265 -5.81 -23.13 1.94
N THR A 266 -6.44 -24.19 2.47
CA THR A 266 -7.16 -24.14 3.74
C THR A 266 -6.47 -24.98 4.80
N ILE A 267 -6.69 -24.67 6.08
CA ILE A 267 -6.11 -25.39 7.23
C ILE A 267 -7.14 -26.17 8.04
N ASP A 268 -8.43 -25.91 7.79
CA ASP A 268 -9.60 -26.48 8.48
C ASP A 268 -10.85 -26.25 7.61
N ASP A 269 -11.95 -26.97 7.83
CA ASP A 269 -13.23 -26.79 7.11
C ASP A 269 -13.89 -25.41 7.36
N ARG A 270 -13.48 -24.71 8.41
CA ARG A 270 -13.91 -23.34 8.74
C ARG A 270 -12.99 -22.26 8.17
N HIS A 271 -11.99 -22.64 7.40
CA HIS A 271 -11.13 -21.72 6.68
C HIS A 271 -11.56 -21.65 5.22
N ILE A 272 -12.02 -20.49 4.79
CA ILE A 272 -12.38 -20.16 3.41
C ILE A 272 -11.26 -19.33 2.82
N ASP A 273 -10.72 -19.73 1.67
CA ASP A 273 -9.75 -18.93 0.91
C ASP A 273 -10.33 -18.54 -0.43
N ILE A 274 -10.36 -17.24 -0.71
CA ILE A 274 -10.81 -16.68 -1.98
C ILE A 274 -9.62 -16.06 -2.69
N LYS A 275 -9.48 -16.34 -3.98
CA LYS A 275 -8.32 -15.87 -4.74
C LYS A 275 -8.34 -14.36 -4.95
N TYR A 276 -9.51 -13.80 -5.23
CA TYR A 276 -9.69 -12.38 -5.56
C TYR A 276 -11.11 -11.93 -5.20
N LEU A 277 -11.24 -10.70 -4.76
CA LEU A 277 -12.52 -9.99 -4.63
C LEU A 277 -12.45 -8.69 -5.40
N SER A 278 -13.57 -8.27 -5.99
CA SER A 278 -13.73 -6.91 -6.48
C SER A 278 -13.62 -5.91 -5.33
N ASP A 279 -13.38 -4.64 -5.61
CA ASP A 279 -13.32 -3.62 -4.57
C ASP A 279 -14.65 -3.53 -3.79
N SER A 280 -15.78 -3.69 -4.47
CA SER A 280 -17.11 -3.73 -3.86
C SER A 280 -17.26 -4.92 -2.91
N ASP A 281 -16.94 -6.14 -3.37
CA ASP A 281 -17.00 -7.35 -2.56
C ASP A 281 -16.05 -7.31 -1.38
N LEU A 282 -14.88 -6.69 -1.55
CA LEU A 282 -13.90 -6.49 -0.49
C LEU A 282 -14.48 -5.61 0.64
N MET A 283 -15.19 -4.53 0.29
CA MET A 283 -15.83 -3.67 1.28
C MET A 283 -16.95 -4.41 2.02
N ILE A 284 -17.74 -5.23 1.31
CA ILE A 284 -18.76 -6.09 1.95
C ILE A 284 -18.10 -7.11 2.88
N ALA A 285 -16.98 -7.72 2.46
CA ALA A 285 -16.25 -8.65 3.32
C ALA A 285 -15.70 -7.98 4.58
N TYR A 286 -15.22 -6.72 4.51
CA TYR A 286 -14.89 -5.96 5.72
C TYR A 286 -16.12 -5.76 6.61
N GLN A 287 -17.20 -5.20 6.09
CA GLN A 287 -18.39 -4.84 6.89
C GLN A 287 -19.01 -5.99 7.67
N HIS A 288 -18.91 -7.22 7.14
CA HIS A 288 -19.44 -8.42 7.77
C HIS A 288 -18.42 -9.18 8.64
N ALA A 289 -17.13 -8.79 8.60
CA ALA A 289 -16.12 -9.44 9.41
C ALA A 289 -16.25 -9.09 10.89
N THR A 290 -16.02 -10.07 11.75
CA THR A 290 -15.86 -9.84 13.21
C THR A 290 -14.63 -8.96 13.48
N ALA A 291 -13.54 -9.17 12.74
CA ALA A 291 -12.38 -8.31 12.70
C ALA A 291 -11.52 -8.58 11.47
N LEU A 292 -10.80 -7.54 11.02
CA LEU A 292 -9.60 -7.71 10.21
C LEU A 292 -8.45 -8.14 11.11
N VAL A 293 -7.73 -9.22 10.76
CA VAL A 293 -6.45 -9.59 11.37
C VAL A 293 -5.33 -9.22 10.40
N PHE A 294 -4.47 -8.30 10.84
CA PHE A 294 -3.44 -7.70 10.00
C PHE A 294 -2.04 -7.89 10.60
N PRO A 295 -1.44 -9.10 10.46
CA PRO A 295 -0.18 -9.46 11.09
C PRO A 295 1.06 -8.97 10.31
N SER A 296 0.91 -7.96 9.48
CA SER A 296 1.97 -7.46 8.61
C SER A 296 3.22 -7.06 9.39
N LEU A 297 4.38 -7.38 8.83
CA LEU A 297 5.69 -7.01 9.40
C LEU A 297 6.18 -5.66 8.91
N PHE A 298 5.57 -5.15 7.84
CA PHE A 298 5.98 -3.90 7.22
C PHE A 298 4.84 -3.25 6.43
N GLU A 299 4.65 -1.94 6.63
CA GLU A 299 3.72 -1.10 5.86
C GLU A 299 4.25 0.32 5.74
N GLY A 300 4.07 0.93 4.57
CA GLY A 300 4.33 2.36 4.39
C GLY A 300 3.19 3.22 4.93
N PHE A 301 1.93 2.81 4.65
CA PHE A 301 0.70 3.43 5.16
C PHE A 301 -0.17 2.42 5.90
N GLY A 302 -0.66 1.39 5.21
CA GLY A 302 -1.61 0.41 5.76
C GLY A 302 -3.04 0.66 5.27
N TYR A 303 -3.27 0.59 3.97
CA TYR A 303 -4.60 0.68 3.38
C TYR A 303 -5.60 -0.28 4.04
N PRO A 304 -5.31 -1.60 4.19
CA PRO A 304 -6.30 -2.52 4.74
C PRO A 304 -6.78 -2.18 6.16
N PRO A 305 -5.91 -1.81 7.11
CA PRO A 305 -6.37 -1.32 8.42
C PRO A 305 -7.24 -0.05 8.33
N SER A 306 -6.85 0.90 7.46
CA SER A 306 -7.63 2.13 7.23
C SER A 306 -9.00 1.81 6.63
N GLU A 307 -9.08 0.95 5.63
CA GLU A 307 -10.32 0.50 4.99
C GLU A 307 -11.23 -0.23 5.97
N ALA A 308 -10.68 -1.13 6.78
CA ALA A 308 -11.45 -1.87 7.77
C ALA A 308 -12.09 -0.93 8.80
N ILE A 309 -11.31 -0.02 9.41
CA ILE A 309 -11.83 0.88 10.44
C ILE A 309 -12.89 1.84 9.87
N THR A 310 -12.71 2.32 8.64
CA THR A 310 -13.68 3.19 7.95
C THR A 310 -14.93 2.43 7.48
N SER A 311 -14.85 1.11 7.41
CA SER A 311 -16.00 0.21 7.17
C SER A 311 -16.72 -0.21 8.46
N GLY A 312 -16.24 0.24 9.63
CA GLY A 312 -16.78 -0.15 10.93
C GLY A 312 -16.26 -1.51 11.44
N THR A 313 -15.23 -2.07 10.83
CA THR A 313 -14.66 -3.38 11.16
C THR A 313 -13.55 -3.23 12.18
N PRO A 314 -13.60 -3.93 13.34
CA PRO A 314 -12.51 -4.01 14.30
C PRO A 314 -11.20 -4.50 13.65
N VAL A 315 -10.07 -3.98 14.13
CA VAL A 315 -8.76 -4.34 13.59
C VAL A 315 -7.84 -4.88 14.69
N ILE A 316 -7.38 -6.12 14.50
CA ILE A 316 -6.29 -6.72 15.26
C ILE A 316 -5.02 -6.62 14.41
N ALA A 317 -4.05 -5.82 14.83
CA ALA A 317 -2.92 -5.49 14.00
C ALA A 317 -1.57 -5.61 14.70
N SER A 318 -0.54 -5.83 13.91
CA SER A 318 0.84 -5.76 14.38
C SER A 318 1.18 -4.36 14.90
N ASN A 319 1.95 -4.29 16.00
CA ASN A 319 2.46 -3.03 16.55
C ASN A 319 3.81 -2.67 15.90
N VAL A 320 3.82 -2.47 14.57
CA VAL A 320 5.04 -2.15 13.81
C VAL A 320 4.78 -1.10 12.73
N THR A 321 5.83 -0.39 12.35
CA THR A 321 5.87 0.57 11.24
C THR A 321 4.78 1.66 11.33
N SER A 322 4.07 1.95 10.26
CA SER A 322 3.00 2.95 10.19
C SER A 322 1.67 2.50 10.84
N ILE A 323 1.50 1.21 11.12
CA ILE A 323 0.21 0.66 11.58
C ILE A 323 -0.32 1.35 12.85
N PRO A 324 0.50 1.58 13.91
CA PRO A 324 0.03 2.31 15.10
C PRO A 324 -0.32 3.77 14.81
N GLU A 325 0.37 4.41 13.87
CA GLU A 325 0.06 5.78 13.43
C GLU A 325 -1.33 5.86 12.79
N ILE A 326 -1.70 4.86 11.98
CA ILE A 326 -2.98 4.82 11.28
C ILE A 326 -4.13 4.47 12.21
N LEU A 327 -3.97 3.46 13.05
CA LEU A 327 -5.07 2.96 13.89
C LEU A 327 -5.21 3.70 15.24
N GLY A 328 -4.15 4.34 15.74
CA GLY A 328 -4.18 5.02 17.06
C GLY A 328 -4.63 4.08 18.17
N ASP A 329 -5.54 4.52 19.02
CA ASP A 329 -6.14 3.75 20.13
C ASP A 329 -7.31 2.85 19.71
N ALA A 330 -7.69 2.88 18.43
CA ALA A 330 -8.76 2.06 17.88
C ALA A 330 -8.29 0.66 17.42
N GLY A 331 -6.98 0.40 17.40
CA GLY A 331 -6.40 -0.91 17.08
C GLY A 331 -6.27 -1.79 18.32
N ILE A 332 -6.46 -3.11 18.14
CA ILE A 332 -6.02 -4.12 19.12
C ILE A 332 -4.66 -4.63 18.67
N TYR A 333 -3.61 -4.26 19.40
CA TYR A 333 -2.25 -4.54 18.97
C TYR A 333 -1.67 -5.82 19.55
N PHE A 334 -0.78 -6.42 18.73
CA PHE A 334 0.03 -7.56 19.14
C PHE A 334 1.43 -7.49 18.50
N SER A 335 2.39 -8.18 19.09
CA SER A 335 3.71 -8.37 18.50
C SER A 335 3.66 -9.43 17.40
N PRO A 336 4.07 -9.10 16.14
CA PRO A 336 4.00 -10.05 15.02
C PRO A 336 4.97 -11.24 15.13
N TYR A 337 5.79 -11.27 16.16
CA TYR A 337 6.78 -12.31 16.40
C TYR A 337 6.31 -13.37 17.42
N TYR A 338 5.24 -13.08 18.18
CA TYR A 338 4.76 -13.94 19.27
C TYR A 338 3.33 -14.43 19.02
N PRO A 339 3.16 -15.71 18.62
CA PRO A 339 1.81 -16.28 18.39
C PRO A 339 0.88 -16.16 19.59
N ALA A 340 1.41 -16.30 20.81
CA ALA A 340 0.62 -16.18 22.05
C ALA A 340 0.03 -14.77 22.21
N ASP A 341 0.70 -13.72 21.71
CA ASP A 341 0.18 -12.35 21.79
C ASP A 341 -0.95 -12.13 20.79
N LEU A 342 -0.85 -12.69 19.57
CA LEU A 342 -1.95 -12.69 18.62
C LEU A 342 -3.16 -13.50 19.16
N TYR A 343 -2.91 -14.66 19.77
CA TYR A 343 -3.97 -15.46 20.42
C TYR A 343 -4.69 -14.66 21.50
N ARG A 344 -3.93 -13.96 22.37
CA ARG A 344 -4.48 -13.04 23.38
C ARG A 344 -5.32 -11.93 22.72
N ALA A 345 -4.83 -11.29 21.68
CA ALA A 345 -5.52 -10.18 20.99
C ALA A 345 -6.85 -10.63 20.39
N ILE A 346 -6.90 -11.81 19.78
CA ILE A 346 -8.14 -12.41 19.26
C ILE A 346 -9.14 -12.68 20.40
N ASN A 347 -8.69 -13.27 21.51
CA ASN A 347 -9.56 -13.56 22.64
C ASN A 347 -10.08 -12.28 23.32
N VAL A 348 -9.28 -11.24 23.42
CA VAL A 348 -9.72 -9.91 23.90
C VAL A 348 -10.85 -9.36 23.04
N LEU A 349 -10.76 -9.47 21.74
CA LEU A 349 -11.83 -9.02 20.85
C LEU A 349 -13.11 -9.85 21.05
N LEU A 350 -12.98 -11.18 21.09
CA LEU A 350 -14.12 -12.09 21.19
C LEU A 350 -14.83 -12.06 22.55
N ALA A 351 -14.18 -11.54 23.59
CA ALA A 351 -14.77 -11.39 24.93
C ALA A 351 -15.72 -10.17 25.07
N ASN A 352 -15.95 -9.41 24.02
CA ASN A 352 -16.74 -8.17 23.93
C ASN A 352 -15.98 -6.89 24.35
N ASN A 353 -16.09 -5.84 23.50
CA ASN A 353 -15.35 -4.62 23.70
C ASN A 353 -16.18 -3.39 23.22
N ASP A 354 -17.22 -3.02 23.96
CA ASP A 354 -18.11 -1.91 23.59
C ASP A 354 -17.34 -0.57 23.49
N SER A 355 -16.32 -0.36 24.32
CA SER A 355 -15.47 0.84 24.24
C SER A 355 -14.65 0.96 22.95
N LEU A 356 -14.48 -0.14 22.20
CA LEU A 356 -13.74 -0.15 20.93
C LEU A 356 -14.55 0.58 19.83
N LYS A 357 -15.87 0.44 19.83
CA LYS A 357 -16.73 1.04 18.79
C LYS A 357 -16.61 2.56 18.75
N ASP A 358 -16.62 3.22 19.91
CA ASP A 358 -16.51 4.69 20.01
C ASP A 358 -15.13 5.17 19.53
N ARG A 359 -14.06 4.47 19.93
CA ARG A 359 -12.70 4.78 19.48
C ARG A 359 -12.55 4.59 17.98
N MET A 360 -13.13 3.52 17.42
CA MET A 360 -13.15 3.27 15.99
C MET A 360 -13.90 4.35 15.21
N ALA A 361 -15.08 4.76 15.66
CA ALA A 361 -15.87 5.80 15.00
C ALA A 361 -15.11 7.13 14.97
N LYS A 362 -14.52 7.53 16.12
CA LYS A 362 -13.65 8.70 16.21
C LYS A 362 -12.46 8.61 15.27
N ARG A 363 -11.71 7.51 15.31
CA ARG A 363 -10.52 7.34 14.49
C ARG A 363 -10.83 7.29 13.00
N SER A 364 -11.91 6.63 12.61
CA SER A 364 -12.42 6.62 11.24
C SER A 364 -12.64 8.05 10.71
N SER A 365 -13.33 8.90 11.49
CA SER A 365 -13.55 10.30 11.13
C SER A 365 -12.24 11.09 10.99
N GLU A 366 -11.30 10.91 11.93
CA GLU A 366 -9.97 11.56 11.89
C GLU A 366 -9.18 11.17 10.66
N ILE A 367 -9.14 9.87 10.32
CA ILE A 367 -8.42 9.35 9.14
C ILE A 367 -9.03 9.94 7.86
N LEU A 368 -10.34 9.84 7.68
CA LEU A 368 -11.03 10.34 6.49
C LEU A 368 -10.82 11.85 6.31
N SER A 369 -10.97 12.62 7.38
CA SER A 369 -10.72 14.06 7.34
C SER A 369 -9.28 14.40 6.97
N LYS A 370 -8.30 13.67 7.53
CA LYS A 370 -6.89 13.89 7.22
C LYS A 370 -6.57 13.49 5.79
N GLN A 371 -7.03 12.35 5.31
CA GLN A 371 -6.81 11.89 3.93
C GLN A 371 -7.38 12.90 2.92
N GLN A 372 -8.58 13.43 3.18
CA GLN A 372 -9.18 14.44 2.32
C GLN A 372 -8.40 15.75 2.36
N SER A 373 -8.08 16.25 3.54
CA SER A 373 -7.31 17.50 3.69
C SER A 373 -5.92 17.40 3.06
N ASP A 374 -5.23 16.27 3.23
CA ASP A 374 -3.90 16.05 2.67
C ASP A 374 -3.96 15.98 1.12
N LEU A 375 -5.01 15.33 0.58
CA LEU A 375 -5.22 15.28 -0.87
C LEU A 375 -5.47 16.67 -1.46
N GLU A 376 -6.37 17.47 -0.85
CA GLU A 376 -6.63 18.83 -1.32
C GLU A 376 -5.39 19.70 -1.27
N HIS A 377 -4.63 19.61 -0.18
CA HIS A 377 -3.36 20.35 -0.04
C HIS A 377 -2.32 19.93 -1.09
N LEU A 378 -2.21 18.62 -1.38
CA LEU A 378 -1.35 18.12 -2.44
C LEU A 378 -1.74 18.68 -3.82
N ILE A 379 -3.04 18.69 -4.14
CA ILE A 379 -3.54 19.25 -5.39
C ILE A 379 -3.25 20.76 -5.47
N ASP A 380 -3.45 21.50 -4.37
CA ASP A 380 -3.08 22.93 -4.30
C ASP A 380 -1.58 23.15 -4.59
N ILE A 381 -0.70 22.31 -4.04
CA ILE A 381 0.74 22.39 -4.31
C ILE A 381 1.07 22.10 -5.79
N ILE A 382 0.36 21.13 -6.42
CA ILE A 382 0.55 20.81 -7.84
C ILE A 382 0.11 22.00 -8.71
N LEU A 383 -0.99 22.66 -8.34
CA LEU A 383 -1.61 23.73 -9.11
C LEU A 383 -1.08 25.15 -8.79
N ASN A 384 -0.42 25.36 -7.65
CA ASN A 384 -0.02 26.71 -7.16
C ASN A 384 1.07 27.43 -7.98
N ASP A 385 1.58 26.82 -9.06
CA ASP A 385 2.46 27.49 -10.03
C ASP A 385 1.70 27.84 -11.34
N ILE A 386 0.38 27.87 -11.29
CA ILE A 386 -0.51 28.22 -12.40
C ILE A 386 -0.86 29.70 -12.39
#